data_ca6229d40db4dff66d2bb5d59f43390c
#
_entry.id   ca6229d40db4dff66d2bb5d59f43390c
#
_cell.length_a   1.000
_cell.length_b   1.000
_cell.length_c   1.000
_cell.angle_alpha   90.00
_cell.angle_beta   90.00
_cell.angle_gamma   90.00
#
_symmetry.space_group_name_H-M   'P 1'
#
loop_
_entity.id
_entity.type
_entity.pdbx_description
1 polymer ?
#
loop_
_entity_poly.entity_id
_entity_poly.type
_entity_poly.pdbx_seq_one_letter_code
_entity_poly.pdbx_strand_id
1 'polypeptide(L)'
;NITVTLRDGTTNYTATLVGGDKDNDIALLKIDATGLSPATYGDSSNLAVGDYVVAIGNPLGELGGTVTDGIISALAREVKIDDNNMTLLQTNAQISPGNSGGGLFNSNGELIGITNAKDSATEVEGISFAIPINNVLDIINDLKSYGYVTGKIDLGMQLTDINSNTAFYYGMSQTGCYVSSVTKGSNAEQAGFKAADLITKVNDTEVSSTSDVDKALKDCKVGDKVKFTVSRSGQTTELTLTL
;
A
#
# COMPACT_ATOMS: atom_id res chain seq x y z
N ASN A 1 15.89 4.00 12.49
CA ASN A 1 15.12 4.19 13.74
C ASN A 1 13.91 5.06 13.41
N ILE A 2 12.74 4.69 13.94
CA ILE A 2 11.49 5.45 13.79
C ILE A 2 11.25 6.14 15.15
N THR A 3 10.94 7.43 15.13
CA THR A 3 10.62 8.20 16.35
C THR A 3 9.19 8.73 16.24
N VAL A 4 8.43 8.58 17.31
CA VAL A 4 7.09 9.18 17.46
C VAL A 4 7.20 10.29 18.47
N THR A 5 6.88 11.52 18.04
CA THR A 5 6.81 12.70 18.89
C THR A 5 5.36 12.95 19.27
N LEU A 6 5.08 13.11 20.55
CA LEU A 6 3.73 13.42 21.03
C LEU A 6 3.34 14.87 20.71
N ARG A 7 2.04 15.18 20.93
CA ARG A 7 1.46 16.49 20.64
C ARG A 7 2.16 17.67 21.36
N ASP A 8 2.82 17.41 22.48
CA ASP A 8 3.57 18.44 23.21
C ASP A 8 4.84 18.92 22.45
N GLY A 9 5.18 18.26 21.34
CA GLY A 9 6.35 18.55 20.50
C GLY A 9 7.70 18.21 21.14
N THR A 10 7.72 17.65 22.33
CA THR A 10 8.94 17.41 23.13
C THR A 10 9.11 15.96 23.58
N THR A 11 8.01 15.27 23.85
CA THR A 11 8.04 13.87 24.29
C THR A 11 8.21 12.94 23.10
N ASN A 12 9.32 12.21 23.08
CA ASN A 12 9.71 11.32 21.99
C ASN A 12 9.79 9.86 22.44
N TYR A 13 9.26 8.96 21.62
CA TYR A 13 9.36 7.51 21.80
C TYR A 13 10.01 6.87 20.59
N THR A 14 10.91 5.92 20.82
CA THR A 14 11.36 5.02 19.77
C THR A 14 10.23 4.07 19.43
N ALA A 15 9.87 3.99 18.16
CA ALA A 15 8.82 3.12 17.68
C ALA A 15 9.40 1.86 17.02
N THR A 16 8.69 0.75 17.20
CA THR A 16 8.95 -0.51 16.52
C THR A 16 7.92 -0.68 15.40
N LEU A 17 8.37 -1.00 14.20
CA LEU A 17 7.46 -1.39 13.11
C LEU A 17 6.90 -2.78 13.42
N VAL A 18 5.58 -2.88 13.59
CA VAL A 18 4.86 -4.16 13.75
C VAL A 18 4.66 -4.82 12.40
N GLY A 19 4.28 -4.03 11.39
CA GLY A 19 4.10 -4.47 10.02
C GLY A 19 3.56 -3.33 9.16
N GLY A 20 3.41 -3.58 7.87
CA GLY A 20 2.89 -2.60 6.93
C GLY A 20 2.26 -3.22 5.70
N ASP A 21 1.44 -2.43 5.03
CA ASP A 21 0.78 -2.72 3.76
C ASP A 21 1.08 -1.60 2.76
N LYS A 22 1.94 -1.88 1.80
CA LYS A 22 2.34 -0.91 0.78
C LYS A 22 1.21 -0.55 -0.19
N ASP A 23 0.35 -1.52 -0.50
CA ASP A 23 -0.71 -1.31 -1.49
C ASP A 23 -1.79 -0.37 -0.96
N ASN A 24 -2.02 -0.42 0.36
CA ASN A 24 -2.95 0.47 1.05
C ASN A 24 -2.26 1.63 1.79
N ASP A 25 -0.95 1.78 1.66
CA ASP A 25 -0.14 2.84 2.29
C ASP A 25 -0.35 2.94 3.82
N ILE A 26 -0.42 1.79 4.50
CA ILE A 26 -0.62 1.68 5.95
C ILE A 26 0.60 1.06 6.62
N ALA A 27 1.03 1.63 7.73
CA ALA A 27 2.03 1.05 8.62
C ALA A 27 1.52 1.05 10.07
N LEU A 28 1.73 -0.06 10.76
CA LEU A 28 1.43 -0.19 12.19
C LEU A 28 2.73 -0.08 12.99
N LEU A 29 2.77 0.92 13.86
CA LEU A 29 3.89 1.17 14.75
C LEU A 29 3.48 0.90 16.20
N LYS A 30 4.42 0.45 17.01
CA LYS A 30 4.27 0.30 18.47
C LYS A 30 5.27 1.20 19.19
N ILE A 31 4.78 1.93 20.20
CA ILE A 31 5.60 2.66 21.17
C ILE A 31 5.32 2.13 22.57
N ASP A 32 6.29 2.25 23.48
CA ASP A 32 6.14 1.89 24.88
C ASP A 32 5.76 3.14 25.68
N ALA A 33 4.47 3.49 25.63
CA ALA A 33 3.89 4.66 26.29
C ALA A 33 2.62 4.27 27.03
N THR A 34 2.38 4.95 28.16
CA THR A 34 1.17 4.78 28.97
C THR A 34 0.41 6.10 29.10
N GLY A 35 -0.88 6.02 29.43
CA GLY A 35 -1.71 7.22 29.66
C GLY A 35 -2.07 8.00 28.40
N LEU A 36 -1.94 7.40 27.22
CA LEU A 36 -2.38 8.01 25.95
C LEU A 36 -3.90 7.90 25.80
N SER A 37 -4.49 8.93 25.20
CA SER A 37 -5.92 8.94 24.83
C SER A 37 -6.06 8.45 23.39
N PRO A 38 -6.60 7.25 23.16
CA PRO A 38 -6.81 6.75 21.80
C PRO A 38 -7.94 7.50 21.11
N ALA A 39 -7.87 7.62 19.77
CA ALA A 39 -9.00 8.07 18.98
C ALA A 39 -10.13 7.02 19.00
N THR A 40 -11.37 7.49 19.05
CA THR A 40 -12.55 6.63 18.85
C THR A 40 -12.69 6.35 17.35
N TYR A 41 -12.86 5.10 16.96
CA TYR A 41 -13.13 4.76 15.55
C TYR A 41 -14.59 5.01 15.22
N GLY A 42 -14.83 5.70 14.11
CA GLY A 42 -16.14 5.80 13.48
C GLY A 42 -16.37 4.64 12.50
N ASP A 43 -17.43 4.76 11.71
CA ASP A 43 -17.79 3.82 10.65
C ASP A 43 -17.83 4.55 9.31
N SER A 44 -16.82 4.32 8.46
CA SER A 44 -16.73 4.98 7.16
C SER A 44 -17.78 4.50 6.15
N SER A 45 -18.48 3.40 6.41
CA SER A 45 -19.58 2.92 5.55
C SER A 45 -20.88 3.70 5.73
N ASN A 46 -21.02 4.42 6.83
CA ASN A 46 -22.20 5.23 7.17
C ASN A 46 -22.08 6.71 6.72
N LEU A 47 -20.98 7.06 6.06
CA LEU A 47 -20.77 8.43 5.56
C LEU A 47 -21.67 8.74 4.38
N ALA A 48 -22.04 10.01 4.27
CA ALA A 48 -22.74 10.57 3.13
C ALA A 48 -21.96 11.76 2.53
N VAL A 49 -22.13 11.98 1.22
CA VAL A 49 -21.61 13.19 0.58
C VAL A 49 -22.28 14.41 1.22
N GLY A 50 -21.46 15.38 1.62
CA GLY A 50 -21.89 16.56 2.37
C GLY A 50 -21.66 16.47 3.88
N ASP A 51 -21.30 15.30 4.42
CA ASP A 51 -20.97 15.18 5.86
C ASP A 51 -19.77 16.06 6.20
N TYR A 52 -19.90 16.81 7.29
CA TYR A 52 -18.82 17.66 7.80
C TYR A 52 -17.67 16.83 8.36
N VAL A 53 -16.46 17.20 8.00
CA VAL A 53 -15.24 16.51 8.42
C VAL A 53 -14.14 17.47 8.81
N VAL A 54 -13.25 16.98 9.68
CA VAL A 54 -12.07 17.70 10.17
C VAL A 54 -10.84 16.82 9.93
N ALA A 55 -9.84 17.37 9.26
CA ALA A 55 -8.54 16.74 9.12
C ALA A 55 -7.56 17.32 10.16
N ILE A 56 -6.84 16.43 10.85
CA ILE A 56 -5.84 16.81 11.87
C ILE A 56 -4.51 16.17 11.49
N GLY A 57 -3.48 17.00 11.39
CA GLY A 57 -2.16 16.55 10.96
C GLY A 57 -1.01 17.41 11.51
N ASN A 58 0.17 17.25 10.91
CA ASN A 58 1.38 17.98 11.27
C ASN A 58 2.07 18.52 10.00
N PRO A 59 1.51 19.56 9.35
CA PRO A 59 2.11 20.14 8.16
C PRO A 59 3.56 20.54 8.42
N LEU A 60 4.41 20.26 7.43
CA LEU A 60 5.84 20.56 7.46
C LEU A 60 6.64 19.90 8.61
N GLY A 61 6.01 19.03 9.41
CA GLY A 61 6.65 18.38 10.56
C GLY A 61 6.82 19.29 11.80
N GLU A 62 6.41 20.56 11.71
CA GLU A 62 6.64 21.58 12.74
C GLU A 62 5.34 22.18 13.31
N LEU A 63 4.21 21.97 12.62
CA LEU A 63 2.91 22.54 12.97
C LEU A 63 1.95 21.46 13.51
N GLY A 64 2.41 20.69 14.50
CA GLY A 64 1.65 19.60 15.09
C GLY A 64 0.28 20.05 15.62
N GLY A 65 -0.77 19.30 15.26
CA GLY A 65 -2.14 19.59 15.63
C GLY A 65 -2.82 20.65 14.76
N THR A 66 -2.29 20.95 13.58
CA THR A 66 -3.00 21.77 12.58
C THR A 66 -4.32 21.10 12.20
N VAL A 67 -5.38 21.90 12.19
CA VAL A 67 -6.75 21.47 11.88
C VAL A 67 -7.22 22.18 10.63
N THR A 68 -7.72 21.41 9.67
CA THR A 68 -8.48 21.92 8.53
C THR A 68 -9.85 21.28 8.49
N ASP A 69 -10.84 21.93 7.89
CA ASP A 69 -12.20 21.41 7.83
C ASP A 69 -12.77 21.43 6.42
N GLY A 70 -13.81 20.66 6.23
CA GLY A 70 -14.51 20.53 4.96
C GLY A 70 -15.67 19.54 5.04
N ILE A 71 -16.00 18.97 3.89
CA ILE A 71 -17.05 17.96 3.76
C ILE A 71 -16.54 16.74 3.00
N ILE A 72 -17.22 15.60 3.12
CA ILE A 72 -17.06 14.48 2.21
C ILE A 72 -17.56 14.88 0.83
N SER A 73 -16.70 14.86 -0.17
CA SER A 73 -17.03 15.20 -1.57
C SER A 73 -17.36 13.97 -2.41
N ALA A 74 -16.79 12.78 -2.07
CA ALA A 74 -17.15 11.48 -2.64
C ALA A 74 -16.76 10.34 -1.68
N LEU A 75 -17.47 9.20 -1.76
CA LEU A 75 -17.30 8.08 -0.85
C LEU A 75 -16.35 6.99 -1.37
N ALA A 76 -16.23 6.86 -2.69
CA ALA A 76 -15.44 5.82 -3.33
C ALA A 76 -14.83 6.34 -4.63
N ARG A 77 -13.71 7.03 -4.54
CA ARG A 77 -12.91 7.43 -5.69
C ARG A 77 -11.82 6.42 -5.96
N GLU A 78 -11.82 5.87 -7.16
CA GLU A 78 -10.65 5.12 -7.62
C GLU A 78 -9.56 6.12 -8.02
N VAL A 79 -8.45 6.09 -7.30
CA VAL A 79 -7.31 6.99 -7.48
C VAL A 79 -6.07 6.12 -7.65
N LYS A 80 -5.27 6.44 -8.66
CA LYS A 80 -3.98 5.78 -8.84
C LYS A 80 -2.93 6.59 -8.07
N ILE A 81 -2.41 6.01 -6.99
CA ILE A 81 -1.33 6.58 -6.19
C ILE A 81 -0.08 5.73 -6.39
N ASP A 82 0.98 6.34 -6.92
CA ASP A 82 2.15 5.63 -7.42
C ASP A 82 1.72 4.54 -8.44
N ASP A 83 1.96 3.26 -8.14
CA ASP A 83 1.53 2.14 -8.99
C ASP A 83 0.26 1.42 -8.48
N ASN A 84 -0.34 1.88 -7.37
CA ASN A 84 -1.48 1.24 -6.72
C ASN A 84 -2.79 1.95 -7.06
N ASN A 85 -3.82 1.17 -7.40
CA ASN A 85 -5.20 1.69 -7.50
C ASN A 85 -5.86 1.56 -6.13
N MET A 86 -6.23 2.70 -5.55
CA MET A 86 -6.87 2.77 -4.24
C MET A 86 -8.28 3.35 -4.34
N THR A 87 -9.21 2.82 -3.54
CA THR A 87 -10.54 3.39 -3.38
C THR A 87 -10.56 4.26 -2.13
N LEU A 88 -10.70 5.57 -2.31
CA LEU A 88 -10.51 6.57 -1.27
C LEU A 88 -11.76 7.41 -1.05
N LEU A 89 -11.90 7.96 0.17
CA LEU A 89 -12.79 9.08 0.46
C LEU A 89 -12.20 10.34 -0.17
N GLN A 90 -13.03 11.15 -0.81
CA GLN A 90 -12.65 12.49 -1.27
C GLN A 90 -13.24 13.53 -0.34
N THR A 91 -12.45 14.55 -0.01
CA THR A 91 -12.87 15.71 0.79
C THR A 91 -12.30 17.00 0.22
N ASN A 92 -12.92 18.13 0.52
CA ASN A 92 -12.36 19.45 0.25
C ASN A 92 -11.64 20.05 1.49
N ALA A 93 -11.60 19.34 2.61
CA ALA A 93 -10.71 19.70 3.71
C ALA A 93 -9.27 19.72 3.20
N GLN A 94 -8.56 20.81 3.44
CA GLN A 94 -7.22 20.98 2.88
C GLN A 94 -6.24 20.00 3.52
N ILE A 95 -5.66 19.12 2.70
CA ILE A 95 -4.59 18.20 3.07
C ILE A 95 -3.33 18.61 2.32
N SER A 96 -2.35 19.07 3.06
CA SER A 96 -1.04 19.51 2.54
C SER A 96 0.04 18.50 2.91
N PRO A 97 1.22 18.52 2.26
CA PRO A 97 2.36 17.73 2.69
C PRO A 97 2.64 17.87 4.19
N GLY A 98 2.72 16.73 4.90
CA GLY A 98 2.81 16.66 6.36
C GLY A 98 1.50 16.37 7.07
N ASN A 99 0.33 16.57 6.44
CA ASN A 99 -0.95 16.06 6.95
C ASN A 99 -1.17 14.58 6.58
N SER A 100 -0.43 14.03 5.60
CA SER A 100 -0.50 12.63 5.22
C SER A 100 -0.19 11.73 6.40
N GLY A 101 -1.01 10.69 6.62
CA GLY A 101 -0.97 9.85 7.82
C GLY A 101 -1.73 10.41 9.01
N GLY A 102 -2.23 11.64 8.94
CA GLY A 102 -3.11 12.24 9.94
C GLY A 102 -4.52 11.65 9.92
N GLY A 103 -5.34 12.04 10.90
CA GLY A 103 -6.72 11.57 11.00
C GLY A 103 -7.71 12.48 10.28
N LEU A 104 -8.71 11.86 9.61
CA LEU A 104 -9.94 12.53 9.20
C LEU A 104 -11.05 12.13 10.18
N PHE A 105 -11.71 13.12 10.76
CA PHE A 105 -12.72 12.94 11.82
C PHE A 105 -14.08 13.46 11.37
N ASN A 106 -15.15 12.83 11.86
CA ASN A 106 -16.51 13.32 11.68
C ASN A 106 -16.88 14.37 12.75
N SER A 107 -18.11 14.89 12.70
CA SER A 107 -18.63 15.88 13.66
C SER A 107 -18.75 15.35 15.10
N ASN A 108 -18.72 14.04 15.31
CA ASN A 108 -18.71 13.43 16.65
C ASN A 108 -17.29 13.27 17.22
N GLY A 109 -16.25 13.64 16.46
CA GLY A 109 -14.84 13.43 16.83
C GLY A 109 -14.37 11.98 16.65
N GLU A 110 -15.07 11.18 15.84
CA GLU A 110 -14.70 9.81 15.52
C GLU A 110 -13.81 9.78 14.28
N LEU A 111 -12.76 8.97 14.33
CA LEU A 111 -11.83 8.76 13.21
C LEU A 111 -12.52 7.96 12.11
N ILE A 112 -12.68 8.55 10.93
CA ILE A 112 -13.37 7.98 9.76
C ILE A 112 -12.43 7.69 8.60
N GLY A 113 -11.19 8.17 8.67
CA GLY A 113 -10.19 7.91 7.63
C GLY A 113 -8.79 8.35 8.04
N ILE A 114 -7.81 7.86 7.29
CA ILE A 114 -6.41 8.31 7.37
C ILE A 114 -6.11 9.16 6.13
N THR A 115 -5.68 10.40 6.36
CA THR A 115 -5.41 11.34 5.26
C THR A 115 -4.24 10.87 4.41
N ASN A 116 -4.38 11.01 3.09
CA ASN A 116 -3.35 10.67 2.11
C ASN A 116 -3.12 11.86 1.17
N ALA A 117 -1.93 12.44 1.21
CA ALA A 117 -1.54 13.60 0.42
C ALA A 117 -0.71 13.24 -0.85
N LYS A 118 -0.63 11.96 -1.20
CA LYS A 118 0.28 11.47 -2.25
C LYS A 118 -0.19 11.71 -3.69
N ASP A 119 -1.42 12.14 -3.92
CA ASP A 119 -1.83 12.46 -5.30
C ASP A 119 -1.33 13.85 -5.70
N SER A 120 -0.03 13.91 -6.01
CA SER A 120 0.61 15.10 -6.57
C SER A 120 0.23 15.36 -8.05
N ALA A 121 -0.55 14.48 -8.68
CA ALA A 121 -0.99 14.65 -10.06
C ALA A 121 -2.14 15.68 -10.20
N THR A 122 -2.79 16.03 -9.10
CA THR A 122 -3.82 17.05 -9.08
C THR A 122 -3.41 18.17 -8.10
N GLU A 123 -2.61 19.12 -8.56
CA GLU A 123 -2.50 20.45 -7.91
C GLU A 123 -3.83 21.23 -8.00
N VAL A 124 -4.95 20.50 -7.90
CA VAL A 124 -6.29 21.11 -7.93
C VAL A 124 -6.69 21.40 -6.51
N GLU A 125 -6.75 22.67 -6.17
CA GLU A 125 -7.26 23.11 -4.87
C GLU A 125 -8.65 22.54 -4.59
N GLY A 126 -8.89 22.08 -3.34
CA GLY A 126 -10.17 21.55 -2.91
C GLY A 126 -10.40 20.07 -3.24
N ILE A 127 -9.40 19.34 -3.70
CA ILE A 127 -9.45 17.89 -3.85
C ILE A 127 -8.39 17.25 -2.96
N SER A 128 -8.84 16.50 -1.96
CA SER A 128 -8.01 15.77 -1.01
C SER A 128 -8.58 14.38 -0.78
N PHE A 129 -7.74 13.45 -0.34
CA PHE A 129 -8.13 12.05 -0.19
C PHE A 129 -7.82 11.49 1.20
N ALA A 130 -8.60 10.50 1.61
CA ALA A 130 -8.35 9.74 2.82
C ALA A 130 -8.70 8.26 2.63
N ILE A 131 -7.94 7.38 3.25
CA ILE A 131 -8.18 5.94 3.28
C ILE A 131 -9.33 5.68 4.26
N PRO A 132 -10.44 5.02 3.85
CA PRO A 132 -11.56 4.74 4.74
C PRO A 132 -11.12 3.96 5.98
N ILE A 133 -11.62 4.34 7.16
CA ILE A 133 -11.17 3.71 8.42
C ILE A 133 -11.52 2.22 8.48
N ASN A 134 -12.64 1.78 7.91
CA ASN A 134 -13.02 0.36 7.93
C ASN A 134 -11.96 -0.49 7.20
N ASN A 135 -11.42 -0.01 6.07
CA ASN A 135 -10.34 -0.71 5.37
C ASN A 135 -9.05 -0.76 6.21
N VAL A 136 -8.76 0.32 6.94
CA VAL A 136 -7.58 0.41 7.82
C VAL A 136 -7.68 -0.56 8.99
N LEU A 137 -8.88 -0.71 9.57
CA LEU A 137 -9.09 -1.58 10.74
C LEU A 137 -8.85 -3.06 10.42
N ASP A 138 -9.28 -3.53 9.24
CA ASP A 138 -9.02 -4.90 8.81
C ASP A 138 -7.51 -5.15 8.66
N ILE A 139 -6.80 -4.23 8.03
CA ILE A 139 -5.34 -4.27 7.89
C ILE A 139 -4.65 -4.28 9.28
N ILE A 140 -5.05 -3.39 10.17
CA ILE A 140 -4.47 -3.30 11.52
C ILE A 140 -4.69 -4.59 12.31
N ASN A 141 -5.87 -5.20 12.22
CA ASN A 141 -6.17 -6.46 12.90
C ASN A 141 -5.26 -7.59 12.43
N ASP A 142 -5.02 -7.67 11.13
CA ASP A 142 -4.10 -8.64 10.55
C ASP A 142 -2.65 -8.36 10.98
N LEU A 143 -2.18 -7.12 10.86
CA LEU A 143 -0.84 -6.74 11.27
C LEU A 143 -0.59 -7.01 12.76
N LYS A 144 -1.58 -6.78 13.64
CA LYS A 144 -1.48 -7.09 15.07
C LYS A 144 -1.41 -8.58 15.34
N SER A 145 -2.17 -9.38 14.60
CA SER A 145 -2.32 -10.82 14.85
C SER A 145 -1.19 -11.64 14.24
N TYR A 146 -0.73 -11.25 13.06
CA TYR A 146 0.17 -12.04 12.21
C TYR A 146 1.46 -11.31 11.84
N GLY A 147 1.51 -9.97 11.96
CA GLY A 147 2.63 -9.14 11.49
C GLY A 147 2.61 -8.84 9.99
N TYR A 148 1.63 -9.38 9.27
CA TYR A 148 1.39 -9.17 7.83
C TYR A 148 -0.11 -9.19 7.54
N VAL A 149 -0.53 -8.67 6.38
CA VAL A 149 -1.94 -8.68 5.94
C VAL A 149 -2.27 -10.04 5.34
N THR A 150 -3.30 -10.70 5.89
CA THR A 150 -3.73 -12.03 5.43
C THR A 150 -4.51 -11.93 4.12
N GLY A 151 -4.59 -13.04 3.40
CA GLY A 151 -5.32 -13.11 2.13
C GLY A 151 -4.65 -12.43 0.95
N LYS A 152 -3.49 -11.79 1.14
CA LYS A 152 -2.67 -11.29 0.05
C LYS A 152 -1.74 -12.38 -0.47
N ILE A 153 -1.62 -12.42 -1.79
CA ILE A 153 -0.69 -13.31 -2.46
C ILE A 153 0.72 -12.74 -2.29
N ASP A 154 1.59 -13.51 -1.63
CA ASP A 154 3.04 -13.28 -1.65
C ASP A 154 3.66 -14.29 -2.60
N LEU A 155 4.20 -13.80 -3.71
CA LEU A 155 4.88 -14.66 -4.68
C LEU A 155 6.18 -15.26 -4.11
N GLY A 156 6.71 -14.71 -3.01
CA GLY A 156 8.00 -15.11 -2.45
C GLY A 156 9.19 -14.75 -3.35
N MET A 157 8.98 -13.81 -4.28
CA MET A 157 9.98 -13.28 -5.19
C MET A 157 9.68 -11.83 -5.55
N GLN A 158 10.70 -11.08 -5.91
CA GLN A 158 10.54 -9.71 -6.42
C GLN A 158 10.62 -9.71 -7.94
N LEU A 159 9.71 -8.98 -8.56
CA LEU A 159 9.65 -8.80 -10.00
C LEU A 159 10.12 -7.39 -10.38
N THR A 160 10.68 -7.25 -11.58
CA THR A 160 11.10 -5.96 -12.13
C THR A 160 10.90 -5.94 -13.64
N ASP A 161 10.49 -4.78 -14.15
CA ASP A 161 10.34 -4.57 -15.57
C ASP A 161 11.66 -4.11 -16.18
N ILE A 162 12.15 -4.85 -17.16
CA ILE A 162 13.33 -4.50 -17.96
C ILE A 162 12.86 -3.93 -19.29
N ASN A 163 13.02 -2.61 -19.45
CA ASN A 163 12.76 -1.93 -20.72
C ASN A 163 13.98 -1.94 -21.64
N SER A 164 13.83 -1.42 -22.87
CA SER A 164 14.89 -1.45 -23.89
C SER A 164 16.18 -0.73 -23.45
N ASN A 165 16.07 0.37 -22.70
CA ASN A 165 17.24 1.12 -22.23
C ASN A 165 17.99 0.32 -21.16
N THR A 166 17.25 -0.26 -20.22
CA THR A 166 17.80 -1.09 -19.14
C THR A 166 18.43 -2.38 -19.74
N ALA A 167 17.73 -3.03 -20.67
CA ALA A 167 18.23 -4.21 -21.35
C ALA A 167 19.56 -3.91 -22.09
N PHE A 168 19.63 -2.80 -22.80
CA PHE A 168 20.85 -2.35 -23.49
C PHE A 168 22.00 -2.12 -22.50
N TYR A 169 21.73 -1.41 -21.39
CA TYR A 169 22.73 -1.08 -20.38
C TYR A 169 23.35 -2.31 -19.71
N TYR A 170 22.51 -3.34 -19.42
CA TYR A 170 22.94 -4.58 -18.77
C TYR A 170 23.29 -5.71 -19.76
N GLY A 171 23.29 -5.45 -21.06
CA GLY A 171 23.61 -6.46 -22.10
C GLY A 171 22.59 -7.60 -22.16
N MET A 172 21.33 -7.33 -21.77
CA MET A 172 20.25 -8.31 -21.84
C MET A 172 19.65 -8.37 -23.24
N SER A 173 19.30 -9.57 -23.70
CA SER A 173 18.80 -9.78 -25.07
C SER A 173 17.29 -9.55 -25.20
N GLN A 174 16.56 -9.51 -24.12
CA GLN A 174 15.09 -9.40 -24.10
C GLN A 174 14.62 -8.41 -23.06
N THR A 175 13.51 -7.73 -23.35
CA THR A 175 12.75 -6.90 -22.42
C THR A 175 11.63 -7.73 -21.79
N GLY A 176 11.08 -7.29 -20.66
CA GLY A 176 9.94 -7.95 -20.05
C GLY A 176 10.02 -7.98 -18.53
N CYS A 177 9.18 -8.81 -17.92
CA CYS A 177 9.10 -9.00 -16.48
C CYS A 177 10.12 -10.04 -16.00
N TYR A 178 11.08 -9.60 -15.21
CA TYR A 178 12.14 -10.45 -14.68
C TYR A 178 12.00 -10.67 -13.18
N VAL A 179 12.40 -11.86 -12.73
CA VAL A 179 12.62 -12.12 -11.29
C VAL A 179 13.91 -11.42 -10.88
N SER A 180 13.84 -10.39 -10.05
CA SER A 180 15.02 -9.68 -9.53
C SER A 180 15.65 -10.38 -8.34
N SER A 181 14.82 -10.98 -7.47
CA SER A 181 15.27 -11.79 -6.34
C SER A 181 14.22 -12.82 -5.93
N VAL A 182 14.66 -13.89 -5.26
CA VAL A 182 13.79 -14.92 -4.69
C VAL A 182 14.05 -14.95 -3.17
N THR A 183 12.98 -14.92 -2.40
CA THR A 183 13.05 -14.96 -0.94
C THR A 183 13.43 -16.37 -0.47
N LYS A 184 14.46 -16.47 0.33
CA LYS A 184 14.91 -17.75 0.87
C LYS A 184 13.82 -18.41 1.72
N GLY A 185 13.55 -19.68 1.49
CA GLY A 185 12.52 -20.46 2.20
C GLY A 185 11.12 -20.28 1.64
N SER A 186 10.91 -19.40 0.64
CA SER A 186 9.59 -19.15 0.04
C SER A 186 9.12 -20.29 -0.86
N ASN A 187 7.82 -20.25 -1.19
CA ASN A 187 7.23 -21.15 -2.17
C ASN A 187 7.86 -20.97 -3.58
N ALA A 188 8.30 -19.74 -3.92
CA ALA A 188 9.01 -19.49 -5.18
C ALA A 188 10.36 -20.20 -5.22
N GLU A 189 11.14 -20.17 -4.12
CA GLU A 189 12.41 -20.91 -4.06
C GLU A 189 12.16 -22.42 -4.20
N GLN A 190 11.16 -22.95 -3.49
CA GLN A 190 10.78 -24.37 -3.56
C GLN A 190 10.26 -24.77 -4.94
N ALA A 191 9.55 -23.87 -5.65
CA ALA A 191 9.11 -24.08 -7.02
C ALA A 191 10.25 -24.01 -8.05
N GLY A 192 11.44 -23.52 -7.63
CA GLY A 192 12.64 -23.49 -8.46
C GLY A 192 12.87 -22.20 -9.23
N PHE A 193 12.18 -21.09 -8.87
CA PHE A 193 12.47 -19.77 -9.43
C PHE A 193 13.87 -19.30 -9.06
N LYS A 194 14.47 -18.51 -9.93
CA LYS A 194 15.80 -17.92 -9.74
C LYS A 194 15.81 -16.47 -10.22
N ALA A 195 16.72 -15.70 -9.65
CA ALA A 195 17.00 -14.36 -10.18
C ALA A 195 17.40 -14.46 -11.67
N ALA A 196 17.00 -13.47 -12.45
CA ALA A 196 17.15 -13.38 -13.90
C ALA A 196 16.23 -14.33 -14.72
N ASP A 197 15.27 -15.02 -14.13
CA ASP A 197 14.21 -15.66 -14.89
C ASP A 197 13.33 -14.58 -15.56
N LEU A 198 13.13 -14.65 -16.86
CA LEU A 198 12.16 -13.85 -17.59
C LEU A 198 10.81 -14.56 -17.58
N ILE A 199 9.82 -13.98 -16.93
CA ILE A 199 8.45 -14.52 -16.94
C ILE A 199 7.80 -14.18 -18.28
N THR A 200 7.32 -15.17 -18.99
CA THR A 200 6.67 -15.01 -20.29
C THR A 200 5.20 -15.36 -20.28
N LYS A 201 4.75 -16.23 -19.35
CA LYS A 201 3.32 -16.55 -19.14
C LYS A 201 3.02 -16.82 -17.68
N VAL A 202 1.79 -16.50 -17.31
CA VAL A 202 1.15 -16.92 -16.06
C VAL A 202 -0.12 -17.66 -16.43
N ASN A 203 -0.20 -18.95 -16.12
CA ASN A 203 -1.17 -19.89 -16.70
C ASN A 203 -1.13 -19.81 -18.24
N ASP A 204 -2.26 -19.51 -18.88
CA ASP A 204 -2.36 -19.38 -20.34
C ASP A 204 -2.20 -17.92 -20.82
N THR A 205 -2.01 -16.97 -19.90
CA THR A 205 -1.90 -15.54 -20.23
C THR A 205 -0.45 -15.15 -20.49
N GLU A 206 -0.17 -14.56 -21.64
CA GLU A 206 1.13 -13.97 -21.94
C GLU A 206 1.33 -12.71 -21.10
N VAL A 207 2.53 -12.54 -20.56
CA VAL A 207 2.89 -11.39 -19.71
C VAL A 207 4.21 -10.78 -20.20
N SER A 208 4.29 -9.47 -20.14
CA SER A 208 5.45 -8.69 -20.56
C SER A 208 5.87 -7.64 -19.52
N SER A 209 5.08 -7.49 -18.44
CA SER A 209 5.31 -6.54 -17.36
C SER A 209 4.86 -7.12 -16.02
N THR A 210 5.32 -6.51 -14.94
CA THR A 210 4.84 -6.81 -13.58
C THR A 210 3.33 -6.60 -13.48
N SER A 211 2.81 -5.53 -14.09
CA SER A 211 1.38 -5.25 -14.14
C SER A 211 0.56 -6.35 -14.85
N ASP A 212 1.13 -7.01 -15.86
CA ASP A 212 0.44 -8.13 -16.52
C ASP A 212 0.41 -9.36 -15.62
N VAL A 213 1.48 -9.60 -14.84
CA VAL A 213 1.51 -10.68 -13.82
C VAL A 213 0.43 -10.42 -12.77
N ASP A 214 0.32 -9.19 -12.24
CA ASP A 214 -0.70 -8.82 -11.26
C ASP A 214 -2.12 -9.04 -11.80
N LYS A 215 -2.38 -8.63 -13.06
CA LYS A 215 -3.67 -8.87 -13.72
C LYS A 215 -3.99 -10.36 -13.87
N ALA A 216 -2.98 -11.16 -14.24
CA ALA A 216 -3.15 -12.61 -14.42
C ALA A 216 -3.42 -13.34 -13.08
N LEU A 217 -3.00 -12.76 -11.96
CA LEU A 217 -3.19 -13.29 -10.61
C LEU A 217 -4.40 -12.71 -9.87
N LYS A 218 -5.09 -11.71 -10.45
CA LYS A 218 -6.14 -10.92 -9.78
C LYS A 218 -7.24 -11.78 -9.13
N ASP A 219 -7.62 -12.87 -9.78
CA ASP A 219 -8.71 -13.74 -9.30
C ASP A 219 -8.19 -14.98 -8.54
N CYS A 220 -6.87 -15.09 -8.35
CA CYS A 220 -6.25 -16.17 -7.60
C CYS A 220 -6.34 -15.92 -6.09
N LYS A 221 -6.22 -16.99 -5.32
CA LYS A 221 -6.27 -16.98 -3.85
C LYS A 221 -5.03 -17.66 -3.26
N VAL A 222 -4.73 -17.34 -2.02
CA VAL A 222 -3.69 -18.04 -1.24
C VAL A 222 -4.00 -19.54 -1.23
N GLY A 223 -3.00 -20.35 -1.59
CA GLY A 223 -3.10 -21.81 -1.74
C GLY A 223 -3.37 -22.28 -3.16
N ASP A 224 -3.73 -21.39 -4.08
CA ASP A 224 -3.89 -21.77 -5.50
C ASP A 224 -2.54 -22.14 -6.13
N LYS A 225 -2.58 -23.07 -7.05
CA LYS A 225 -1.42 -23.47 -7.84
C LYS A 225 -1.45 -22.76 -9.19
N VAL A 226 -0.45 -21.94 -9.43
CA VAL A 226 -0.31 -21.12 -10.65
C VAL A 226 0.91 -21.59 -11.41
N LYS A 227 0.72 -21.82 -12.72
CA LYS A 227 1.78 -22.21 -13.62
C LYS A 227 2.44 -20.97 -14.22
N PHE A 228 3.74 -20.85 -14.06
CA PHE A 228 4.56 -19.82 -14.68
C PHE A 228 5.41 -20.44 -15.77
N THR A 229 5.45 -19.80 -16.94
CA THR A 229 6.43 -20.12 -17.99
C THR A 229 7.54 -19.08 -17.92
N VAL A 230 8.77 -19.53 -17.72
CA VAL A 230 9.94 -18.66 -17.63
C VAL A 230 10.95 -19.00 -18.71
N SER A 231 11.66 -17.98 -19.20
CA SER A 231 12.85 -18.15 -20.03
C SER A 231 14.10 -17.96 -19.15
N ARG A 232 14.90 -18.99 -19.02
CA ARG A 232 16.15 -19.00 -18.26
C ARG A 232 17.31 -19.34 -19.19
N SER A 233 18.22 -18.41 -19.43
CA SER A 233 19.35 -18.60 -20.36
C SER A 233 18.92 -19.08 -21.76
N GLY A 234 17.77 -18.57 -22.24
CA GLY A 234 17.22 -18.95 -23.55
C GLY A 234 16.44 -20.28 -23.58
N GLN A 235 16.34 -20.97 -22.46
CA GLN A 235 15.52 -22.20 -22.36
C GLN A 235 14.20 -21.90 -21.65
N THR A 236 13.10 -22.38 -22.21
CA THR A 236 11.79 -22.29 -21.62
C THR A 236 11.59 -23.37 -20.55
N THR A 237 11.14 -22.96 -19.36
CA THR A 237 10.85 -23.86 -18.25
C THR A 237 9.48 -23.52 -17.68
N GLU A 238 8.68 -24.53 -17.35
CA GLU A 238 7.43 -24.35 -16.61
C GLU A 238 7.67 -24.62 -15.11
N LEU A 239 7.23 -23.68 -14.27
CA LEU A 239 7.32 -23.76 -12.82
C LEU A 239 5.91 -23.63 -12.25
N THR A 240 5.57 -24.41 -11.22
CA THR A 240 4.29 -24.30 -10.54
C THR A 240 4.52 -23.69 -9.16
N LEU A 241 3.96 -22.51 -8.95
CA LEU A 241 3.97 -21.79 -7.68
C LEU A 241 2.68 -22.07 -6.92
N THR A 242 2.79 -22.39 -5.64
CA THR A 242 1.66 -22.34 -4.70
C THR A 242 1.65 -20.95 -4.06
N LEU A 243 0.57 -20.21 -4.27
CA LEU A 243 0.42 -18.82 -3.80
C LEU A 243 0.21 -18.76 -2.29
#